data_a0be85efa23dbbd316b7721cd955e987
#
_entry.id   a0be85efa23dbbd316b7721cd955e987
#
_cell.length_a   1.000
_cell.length_b   1.000
_cell.length_c   1.000
_cell.angle_alpha   90.00
_cell.angle_beta   90.00
_cell.angle_gamma   90.00
#
_symmetry.space_group_name_H-M   'P 1'
#
loop_
_entity.id
_entity.type
_entity.pdbx_description
1 polymer ?
#
loop_
_entity_poly.entity_id
_entity_poly.type
_entity_poly.pdbx_seq_one_letter_code
_entity_poly.pdbx_strand_id
1 'polypeptide(L)'
;MQNISRTSARKCANHELLFCAWLANAGGGDRYEYHRGFLVKDLDTGSKRRLAEKDRLILDRLAERVRWASDKGCVHLVQERLGHDCYSYIAIARPRAPGARNPLADIELAKVA
;
A
#
# COMPACT_ATOMS: atom_id res chain seq x y z
N MET A 1 -2.09 -24.22 -10.57
CA MET A 1 -0.73 -23.79 -10.29
C MET A 1 -0.25 -22.69 -11.18
N GLN A 2 -0.42 -22.78 -12.47
CA GLN A 2 -0.07 -21.67 -13.36
C GLN A 2 -0.83 -20.40 -13.01
N ASN A 3 -2.03 -20.54 -12.51
CA ASN A 3 -2.84 -19.40 -12.14
C ASN A 3 -2.20 -18.58 -11.01
N ILE A 4 -1.45 -19.24 -10.13
CA ILE A 4 -0.76 -18.55 -9.05
C ILE A 4 0.23 -17.55 -9.60
N SER A 5 1.00 -17.93 -10.59
CA SER A 5 2.00 -17.08 -11.20
C SER A 5 1.36 -15.85 -11.84
N ARG A 6 0.30 -16.06 -12.62
CA ARG A 6 -0.42 -14.96 -13.25
C ARG A 6 -1.10 -14.08 -12.23
N THR A 7 -1.65 -14.68 -11.19
CA THR A 7 -2.30 -13.94 -10.12
C THR A 7 -1.28 -13.04 -9.42
N SER A 8 -0.08 -13.54 -9.17
CA SER A 8 0.96 -12.73 -8.54
C SER A 8 1.34 -11.54 -9.41
N ALA A 9 1.47 -11.73 -10.71
CA ALA A 9 1.78 -10.63 -11.62
C ALA A 9 0.68 -9.57 -11.61
N ARG A 10 -0.59 -10.01 -11.61
CA ARG A 10 -1.71 -9.08 -11.55
C ARG A 10 -1.75 -8.35 -10.22
N LYS A 11 -1.45 -9.05 -9.12
CA LYS A 11 -1.41 -8.43 -7.80
C LYS A 11 -0.36 -7.33 -7.77
N CYS A 12 0.82 -7.57 -8.36
CA CYS A 12 1.85 -6.55 -8.43
C CYS A 12 1.36 -5.32 -9.18
N ALA A 13 0.67 -5.51 -10.30
CA ALA A 13 0.16 -4.39 -11.09
C ALA A 13 -0.97 -3.63 -10.37
N ASN A 14 -1.68 -4.30 -9.45
CA ASN A 14 -2.85 -3.74 -8.80
C ASN A 14 -2.68 -3.51 -7.31
N HIS A 15 -1.45 -3.40 -6.83
CA HIS A 15 -1.18 -3.23 -5.39
C HIS A 15 -1.89 -2.01 -4.81
N GLU A 16 -1.90 -0.89 -5.53
CA GLU A 16 -2.58 0.31 -5.08
C GLU A 16 -4.09 0.05 -4.92
N LEU A 17 -4.69 -0.63 -5.89
CA LEU A 17 -6.12 -0.94 -5.85
C LEU A 17 -6.44 -1.93 -4.74
N LEU A 18 -5.58 -2.91 -4.53
CA LEU A 18 -5.77 -3.87 -3.45
C LEU A 18 -5.74 -3.18 -2.09
N PHE A 19 -4.83 -2.25 -1.90
CA PHE A 19 -4.79 -1.47 -0.66
C PHE A 19 -6.06 -0.66 -0.48
N CYS A 20 -6.53 0.01 -1.53
CA CYS A 20 -7.74 0.79 -1.46
C CYS A 20 -8.97 -0.07 -1.14
N ALA A 21 -9.05 -1.27 -1.73
CA ALA A 21 -10.15 -2.19 -1.45
C ALA A 21 -10.10 -2.66 0.00
N TRP A 22 -8.93 -2.97 0.51
CA TRP A 22 -8.78 -3.33 1.92
C TRP A 22 -9.24 -2.18 2.82
N LEU A 23 -8.79 -0.97 2.52
CA LEU A 23 -9.09 0.20 3.35
C LEU A 23 -10.59 0.48 3.38
N ALA A 24 -11.27 0.30 2.26
CA ALA A 24 -12.70 0.54 2.16
C ALA A 24 -13.51 -0.35 3.12
N ASN A 25 -13.00 -1.54 3.42
CA ASN A 25 -13.71 -2.53 4.23
C ASN A 25 -13.07 -2.78 5.59
N ALA A 26 -11.95 -2.14 5.89
CA ALA A 26 -11.21 -2.40 7.13
C ALA A 26 -11.93 -1.83 8.34
N GLY A 27 -11.94 -2.62 9.41
CA GLY A 27 -12.37 -2.15 10.73
C GLY A 27 -11.19 -1.63 11.51
N GLY A 28 -11.46 -0.82 12.53
CA GLY A 28 -10.39 -0.27 13.36
C GLY A 28 -9.52 -1.37 13.94
N GLY A 29 -8.22 -1.24 13.77
CA GLY A 29 -7.24 -2.21 14.22
C GLY A 29 -6.83 -3.23 13.18
N ASP A 30 -7.52 -3.33 12.06
CA ASP A 30 -7.13 -4.24 10.99
C ASP A 30 -5.78 -3.81 10.43
N ARG A 31 -4.96 -4.82 10.04
CA ARG A 31 -3.59 -4.58 9.60
C ARG A 31 -3.42 -5.03 8.15
N TYR A 32 -2.61 -4.27 7.41
CA TYR A 32 -2.29 -4.59 6.02
C TYR A 32 -0.79 -4.36 5.80
N GLU A 33 -0.06 -5.42 5.48
CA GLU A 33 1.35 -5.28 5.12
C GLU A 33 1.42 -4.83 3.66
N TYR A 34 1.84 -3.59 3.43
CA TYR A 34 1.88 -3.07 2.07
C TYR A 34 3.26 -3.22 1.42
N HIS A 35 4.29 -3.51 2.20
CA HIS A 35 5.61 -3.77 1.65
C HIS A 35 6.46 -4.55 2.64
N ARG A 36 7.33 -5.40 2.12
CA ARG A 36 8.33 -6.10 2.90
C ARG A 36 9.67 -5.93 2.21
N GLY A 37 10.67 -5.42 2.92
CA GLY A 37 11.97 -5.13 2.40
C GLY A 37 12.53 -3.88 3.04
N PHE A 38 13.25 -3.07 2.28
CA PHE A 38 13.77 -1.79 2.76
C PHE A 38 13.25 -0.71 1.82
N LEU A 39 12.15 -0.08 2.20
CA LEU A 39 11.37 0.78 1.30
C LEU A 39 12.21 1.88 0.64
N VAL A 40 13.03 2.57 1.40
CA VAL A 40 13.86 3.65 0.86
C VAL A 40 14.80 3.13 -0.23
N LYS A 41 15.41 1.96 0.01
CA LYS A 41 16.32 1.37 -0.98
C LYS A 41 15.56 0.80 -2.16
N ASP A 42 14.38 0.23 -1.91
CA ASP A 42 13.58 -0.36 -2.97
C ASP A 42 12.98 0.70 -3.90
N LEU A 43 12.82 1.92 -3.42
CA LEU A 43 12.35 3.05 -4.23
C LEU A 43 13.49 3.79 -4.93
N ASP A 44 14.74 3.43 -4.67
CA ASP A 44 15.90 4.12 -5.23
C ASP A 44 15.94 4.01 -6.75
N THR A 45 16.20 5.13 -7.40
CA THR A 45 16.30 5.20 -8.86
C THR A 45 17.74 5.22 -9.36
N GLY A 46 18.72 5.23 -8.45
CA GLY A 46 20.10 5.35 -8.81
C GLY A 46 20.74 4.05 -9.29
N SER A 47 22.07 4.07 -9.35
CA SER A 47 22.84 2.92 -9.82
C SER A 47 22.72 1.71 -8.92
N LYS A 48 22.30 1.90 -7.69
CA LYS A 48 22.12 0.81 -6.73
C LYS A 48 20.67 0.35 -6.62
N ARG A 49 19.88 0.69 -7.59
CA ARG A 49 18.46 0.33 -7.62
C ARG A 49 18.29 -1.18 -7.53
N ARG A 50 17.38 -1.62 -6.66
CA ARG A 50 17.11 -3.03 -6.41
C ARG A 50 16.02 -3.61 -7.31
N LEU A 51 15.07 -2.76 -7.71
CA LEU A 51 13.91 -3.18 -8.47
C LEU A 51 14.00 -2.69 -9.89
N ALA A 52 13.44 -3.46 -10.82
CA ALA A 52 13.24 -2.97 -12.17
C ALA A 52 12.34 -1.73 -12.11
N GLU A 53 12.50 -0.85 -13.08
CA GLU A 53 11.75 0.42 -13.09
C GLU A 53 10.25 0.22 -12.99
N LYS A 54 9.72 -0.78 -13.68
CA LYS A 54 8.30 -1.10 -13.65
C LYS A 54 7.83 -1.42 -12.23
N ASP A 55 8.57 -2.28 -11.53
CA ASP A 55 8.22 -2.69 -10.17
C ASP A 55 8.39 -1.55 -9.20
N ARG A 56 9.43 -0.74 -9.39
CA ARG A 56 9.67 0.43 -8.56
C ARG A 56 8.52 1.43 -8.68
N LEU A 57 8.01 1.64 -9.88
CA LEU A 57 6.87 2.55 -10.09
C LEU A 57 5.60 2.04 -9.42
N ILE A 58 5.38 0.72 -9.48
CA ILE A 58 4.23 0.12 -8.80
C ILE A 58 4.33 0.35 -7.29
N LEU A 59 5.50 0.13 -6.73
CA LEU A 59 5.73 0.34 -5.30
C LEU A 59 5.59 1.80 -4.93
N ASP A 60 6.11 2.70 -5.77
CA ASP A 60 6.03 4.14 -5.51
C ASP A 60 4.58 4.62 -5.43
N ARG A 61 3.74 4.17 -6.35
CA ARG A 61 2.32 4.51 -6.34
C ARG A 61 1.61 3.98 -5.11
N LEU A 62 1.93 2.75 -4.74
CA LEU A 62 1.37 2.17 -3.53
C LEU A 62 1.79 2.97 -2.30
N ALA A 63 3.07 3.28 -2.17
CA ALA A 63 3.59 4.02 -1.03
C ALA A 63 2.95 5.42 -0.93
N GLU A 64 2.75 6.08 -2.06
CA GLU A 64 2.08 7.38 -2.07
C GLU A 64 0.63 7.27 -1.61
N ARG A 65 -0.06 6.24 -2.07
CA ARG A 65 -1.46 6.03 -1.67
C ARG A 65 -1.57 5.74 -0.18
N VAL A 66 -0.66 4.92 0.35
CA VAL A 66 -0.63 4.61 1.77
C VAL A 66 -0.37 5.87 2.60
N ARG A 67 0.57 6.70 2.14
CA ARG A 67 0.86 7.97 2.81
C ARG A 67 -0.34 8.90 2.78
N TRP A 68 -1.03 8.95 1.64
CA TRP A 68 -2.25 9.73 1.51
C TRP A 68 -3.29 9.29 2.55
N ALA A 69 -3.48 7.97 2.70
CA ALA A 69 -4.43 7.44 3.68
C ALA A 69 -4.04 7.80 5.11
N SER A 70 -2.74 7.80 5.39
CA SER A 70 -2.25 8.21 6.70
C SER A 70 -2.50 9.69 6.96
N ASP A 71 -2.26 10.53 5.95
CA ASP A 71 -2.51 11.97 6.06
C ASP A 71 -3.98 12.29 6.26
N LYS A 72 -4.86 11.47 5.70
CA LYS A 72 -6.31 11.62 5.89
C LYS A 72 -6.81 11.03 7.21
N GLY A 73 -5.93 10.43 8.00
CA GLY A 73 -6.30 9.84 9.28
C GLY A 73 -7.00 8.49 9.16
N CYS A 74 -6.91 7.84 8.02
CA CYS A 74 -7.54 6.54 7.79
C CYS A 74 -6.73 5.40 8.37
N VAL A 75 -5.41 5.52 8.36
CA VAL A 75 -4.52 4.48 8.84
C VAL A 75 -3.41 5.08 9.69
N HIS A 76 -2.80 4.20 10.48
CA HIS A 76 -1.61 4.47 11.25
C HIS A 76 -0.50 3.60 10.69
N LEU A 77 0.65 4.19 10.39
CA LEU A 77 1.73 3.44 9.75
C LEU A 77 2.74 2.97 10.79
N VAL A 78 3.07 1.70 10.74
CA VAL A 78 4.10 1.11 11.59
C VAL A 78 5.06 0.30 10.75
N GLN A 79 6.23 0.07 11.30
CA GLN A 79 7.25 -0.72 10.61
C GLN A 79 7.88 -1.65 11.65
N GLU A 80 8.02 -2.91 11.28
CA GLU A 80 8.61 -3.92 12.15
C GLU A 80 9.88 -4.45 11.51
N ARG A 81 10.96 -4.47 12.26
CA ARG A 81 12.22 -5.02 11.77
C ARG A 81 12.14 -6.54 11.76
N LEU A 82 12.38 -7.14 10.60
CA LEU A 82 12.39 -8.60 10.45
C LEU A 82 13.81 -9.16 10.46
N GLY A 83 14.77 -8.36 10.09
CA GLY A 83 16.16 -8.77 10.03
C GLY A 83 17.02 -7.64 9.50
N HIS A 84 18.23 -7.94 9.07
CA HIS A 84 19.11 -6.94 8.52
C HIS A 84 18.54 -6.38 7.22
N ASP A 85 18.36 -5.06 7.16
CA ASP A 85 17.81 -4.37 5.99
C ASP A 85 16.49 -4.94 5.51
N CYS A 86 15.71 -5.53 6.42
CA CYS A 86 14.42 -6.09 6.06
C CYS A 86 13.38 -5.71 7.10
N TYR A 87 12.31 -5.05 6.63
CA TYR A 87 11.24 -4.55 7.47
C TYR A 87 9.90 -4.95 6.90
N SER A 88 8.92 -5.09 7.77
CA SER A 88 7.52 -5.21 7.37
C SER A 88 6.88 -3.83 7.55
N TYR A 89 6.30 -3.28 6.48
CA TYR A 89 5.65 -1.97 6.52
C TYR A 89 4.15 -2.20 6.55
N ILE A 90 3.50 -1.74 7.60
CA ILE A 90 2.14 -2.11 7.92
C ILE A 90 1.28 -0.87 8.09
N ALA A 91 0.11 -0.89 7.46
CA ALA A 91 -0.93 0.11 7.69
C ALA A 91 -1.96 -0.51 8.64
N ILE A 92 -2.29 0.23 9.69
CA ILE A 92 -3.29 -0.20 10.67
C ILE A 92 -4.50 0.72 10.52
N ALA A 93 -5.65 0.14 10.21
CA ALA A 93 -6.86 0.93 10.03
C ALA A 93 -7.27 1.60 11.34
N ARG A 94 -7.60 2.87 11.27
CA ARG A 94 -8.08 3.61 12.42
C ARG A 94 -9.60 3.54 12.49
N PRO A 95 -10.18 3.54 13.70
CA PRO A 95 -11.63 3.60 13.83
C PRO A 95 -12.16 4.87 13.17
N ARG A 96 -13.26 4.73 12.43
CA ARG A 96 -13.93 5.90 11.85
C ARG A 96 -14.94 6.45 12.85
N ALA A 97 -15.03 7.76 12.90
CA ALA A 97 -16.08 8.39 13.69
C ALA A 97 -17.44 8.04 13.10
N PRO A 98 -18.47 7.83 13.91
CA PRO A 98 -19.81 7.57 13.38
C PRO A 98 -20.23 8.68 12.41
N GLY A 99 -20.69 8.29 11.24
CA GLY A 99 -21.11 9.24 10.22
C GLY A 99 -19.98 9.85 9.42
N ALA A 100 -18.72 9.50 9.70
CA ALA A 100 -17.60 10.02 8.96
C ALA A 100 -17.62 9.53 7.51
N ARG A 101 -17.34 10.44 6.59
CA ARG A 101 -17.29 10.11 5.17
C ARG A 101 -16.04 9.27 4.87
N ASN A 102 -16.21 8.28 4.00
CA ASN A 102 -15.09 7.50 3.52
C ASN A 102 -14.33 8.29 2.45
N PRO A 103 -13.06 8.68 2.69
CA PRO A 103 -12.30 9.45 1.72
C PRO A 103 -12.11 8.75 0.38
N LEU A 104 -12.19 7.41 0.36
CA LEU A 104 -12.05 6.66 -0.89
C LEU A 104 -13.18 6.93 -1.86
N ALA A 105 -14.34 7.35 -1.38
CA ALA A 105 -15.46 7.68 -2.26
C ALA A 105 -15.08 8.83 -3.20
N ASP A 106 -14.34 9.81 -2.70
CA ASP A 106 -13.92 10.95 -3.50
C ASP A 106 -12.92 10.53 -4.58
N ILE A 107 -12.03 9.58 -4.26
CA ILE A 107 -11.07 9.09 -5.23
C ILE A 107 -11.77 8.35 -6.35
N GLU A 108 -12.74 7.51 -6.02
CA GLU A 108 -13.48 6.77 -7.04
C GLU A 108 -14.22 7.69 -7.98
N LEU A 109 -14.84 8.73 -7.43
CA LEU A 109 -15.53 9.73 -8.24
C LEU A 109 -14.55 10.46 -9.17
N ALA A 110 -13.38 10.81 -8.67
CA ALA A 110 -12.38 11.49 -9.47
C ALA A 110 -11.88 10.60 -10.61
N LYS A 111 -11.77 9.31 -10.37
CA LYS A 111 -11.32 8.37 -11.41
C LYS A 111 -12.37 8.15 -12.48
N VAL A 112 -13.63 8.22 -12.11
CA VAL A 112 -14.73 8.05 -13.05
C VAL A 112 -14.95 9.31 -13.88
N ALA A 113 -14.75 10.44 -13.28
CA ALA A 113 -14.88 11.71 -13.98
C ALA A 113 -13.74 11.95 -14.95
#